data_9de917f555f993f6d2a76367d9b2fe46
#
_entry.id   9de917f555f993f6d2a76367d9b2fe46
#
_cell.length_a   1.000
_cell.length_b   1.000
_cell.length_c   1.000
_cell.angle_alpha   90.00
_cell.angle_beta   90.00
_cell.angle_gamma   90.00
#
_symmetry.space_group_name_H-M   'P 1'
#
loop_
_entity.id
_entity.type
_entity.pdbx_description
1 polymer ?
#
loop_
_entity_poly.entity_id
_entity_poly.type
_entity_poly.pdbx_seq_one_letter_code
_entity_poly.pdbx_strand_id
1 'polypeptide(L)'
;MGKRLLSAAILWGLCGSALAATPTSYGWVEKGLIMPTGVAVKMKLDTGALTSSLDARDLRHFKRDGKSWVRFTLQVTDANTDRQVSQTLERPVEHMVTVRGAGGMEQRPTVTMSICLGDKVYEEWFTLRDRSKMIYPVLLGRRLLADLGAVDSSRTF
;
A
#
# COMPACT_ATOMS: atom_id res chain seq x y z
N MET A 1 -65.89 16.45 42.47
CA MET A 1 -64.44 16.75 42.56
C MET A 1 -63.62 15.53 42.01
N GLY A 2 -63.31 15.60 40.75
CA GLY A 2 -62.60 14.49 40.04
C GLY A 2 -61.09 14.75 40.00
N LYS A 3 -60.29 13.87 40.57
CA LYS A 3 -58.85 13.87 40.50
C LYS A 3 -58.40 13.20 39.18
N ARG A 4 -57.83 13.97 38.25
CA ARG A 4 -57.17 13.46 37.04
C ARG A 4 -55.75 12.98 37.38
N LEU A 5 -55.51 11.70 37.25
CA LEU A 5 -54.20 11.09 37.32
C LEU A 5 -53.50 11.24 35.94
N LEU A 6 -52.42 12.04 35.89
CA LEU A 6 -51.54 12.09 34.72
C LEU A 6 -50.56 10.90 34.78
N SER A 7 -50.72 9.97 33.84
CA SER A 7 -49.75 8.92 33.63
C SER A 7 -48.61 9.45 32.75
N ALA A 8 -47.41 9.59 33.33
CA ALA A 8 -46.18 9.89 32.61
C ALA A 8 -45.64 8.60 31.97
N ALA A 9 -45.69 8.52 30.65
CA ALA A 9 -45.06 7.46 29.90
C ALA A 9 -43.54 7.74 29.75
N ILE A 10 -42.72 6.96 30.43
CA ILE A 10 -41.27 7.00 30.28
C ILE A 10 -40.90 6.23 29.01
N LEU A 11 -40.52 6.94 27.93
CA LEU A 11 -39.89 6.33 26.76
C LEU A 11 -38.44 5.97 27.10
N TRP A 12 -38.17 4.70 27.30
CA TRP A 12 -36.83 4.20 27.31
C TRP A 12 -36.34 4.08 25.86
N GLY A 13 -35.46 5.02 25.44
CA GLY A 13 -34.76 4.94 24.17
C GLY A 13 -33.79 3.75 24.21
N LEU A 14 -34.04 2.74 23.37
CA LEU A 14 -33.07 1.70 23.05
C LEU A 14 -31.90 2.35 22.30
N CYS A 15 -30.82 2.67 22.98
CA CYS A 15 -29.54 2.96 22.37
C CYS A 15 -29.02 1.64 21.81
N GLY A 16 -29.33 1.35 20.54
CA GLY A 16 -28.77 0.21 19.82
C GLY A 16 -27.25 0.36 19.76
N SER A 17 -26.50 -0.52 20.44
CA SER A 17 -25.07 -0.62 20.33
C SER A 17 -24.74 -1.05 18.90
N ALA A 18 -24.33 -0.11 18.05
CA ALA A 18 -23.74 -0.43 16.75
C ALA A 18 -22.47 -1.26 17.05
N LEU A 19 -22.48 -2.54 16.69
CA LEU A 19 -21.29 -3.38 16.64
C LEU A 19 -20.37 -2.79 15.56
N ALA A 20 -19.45 -1.94 15.95
CA ALA A 20 -18.39 -1.47 15.05
C ALA A 20 -17.56 -2.70 14.64
N ALA A 21 -17.51 -2.99 13.34
CA ALA A 21 -16.61 -4.00 12.82
C ALA A 21 -15.17 -3.63 13.22
N THR A 22 -14.45 -4.57 13.84
CA THR A 22 -13.04 -4.36 14.18
C THR A 22 -12.27 -4.16 12.89
N PRO A 23 -11.53 -3.03 12.72
CA PRO A 23 -10.76 -2.81 11.51
C PRO A 23 -9.71 -3.93 11.37
N THR A 24 -9.51 -4.38 10.14
CA THR A 24 -8.43 -5.33 9.84
C THR A 24 -7.10 -4.69 10.25
N SER A 25 -6.29 -5.43 11.00
CA SER A 25 -5.00 -4.96 11.49
C SER A 25 -3.88 -5.77 10.85
N TYR A 26 -2.92 -5.07 10.26
CA TYR A 26 -1.72 -5.61 9.63
C TYR A 26 -0.48 -5.31 10.47
N GLY A 27 0.54 -6.15 10.39
CA GLY A 27 1.85 -5.83 10.96
C GLY A 27 2.54 -4.68 10.20
N TRP A 28 3.57 -4.08 10.77
CA TRP A 28 4.33 -3.03 10.09
C TRP A 28 5.21 -3.56 8.94
N VAL A 29 5.39 -4.88 8.87
CA VAL A 29 5.95 -5.61 7.73
C VAL A 29 5.03 -6.78 7.43
N GLU A 30 4.63 -6.93 6.17
CA GLU A 30 3.78 -8.02 5.71
C GLU A 30 4.43 -8.73 4.51
N LYS A 31 4.04 -9.97 4.26
CA LYS A 31 4.35 -10.68 3.02
C LYS A 31 3.23 -10.47 2.02
N GLY A 32 3.60 -10.11 0.80
CA GLY A 32 2.64 -9.97 -0.29
C GLY A 32 3.27 -10.34 -1.63
N LEU A 33 2.45 -10.46 -2.65
CA LEU A 33 2.91 -10.80 -4.00
C LEU A 33 2.93 -9.53 -4.87
N ILE A 34 3.97 -9.39 -5.69
CA ILE A 34 4.01 -8.37 -6.76
C ILE A 34 3.44 -8.99 -8.03
N MET A 35 2.40 -8.36 -8.59
CA MET A 35 1.79 -8.83 -9.83
C MET A 35 2.36 -8.09 -11.06
N PRO A 36 2.47 -8.73 -12.22
CA PRO A 36 2.05 -10.10 -12.56
C PRO A 36 3.09 -11.18 -12.26
N THR A 37 4.22 -10.83 -11.65
CA THR A 37 5.34 -11.77 -11.43
C THR A 37 4.97 -12.90 -10.47
N GLY A 38 4.03 -12.65 -9.55
CA GLY A 38 3.68 -13.57 -8.47
C GLY A 38 4.79 -13.78 -7.43
N VAL A 39 5.87 -12.98 -7.47
CA VAL A 39 6.97 -13.09 -6.51
C VAL A 39 6.54 -12.58 -5.15
N ALA A 40 6.80 -13.38 -4.12
CA ALA A 40 6.53 -13.01 -2.73
C ALA A 40 7.65 -12.11 -2.21
N VAL A 41 7.28 -10.98 -1.59
CA VAL A 41 8.25 -10.06 -0.98
C VAL A 41 7.77 -9.55 0.37
N LYS A 42 8.72 -9.14 1.20
CA LYS A 42 8.43 -8.39 2.41
C LYS A 42 8.13 -6.94 2.06
N MET A 43 6.97 -6.46 2.45
CA MET A 43 6.49 -5.11 2.22
C MET A 43 6.45 -4.35 3.55
N LYS A 44 7.08 -3.17 3.60
CA LYS A 44 7.01 -2.29 4.77
C LYS A 44 5.77 -1.42 4.68
N LEU A 45 4.89 -1.48 5.68
CA LEU A 45 3.74 -0.60 5.83
C LEU A 45 4.20 0.69 6.53
N ASP A 46 4.27 1.79 5.79
CA ASP A 46 4.91 3.03 6.24
C ASP A 46 3.89 4.17 6.38
N THR A 47 3.42 4.36 7.60
CA THR A 47 2.47 5.44 7.93
C THR A 47 3.10 6.84 7.80
N GLY A 48 4.41 6.95 7.72
CA GLY A 48 5.14 8.22 7.48
C GLY A 48 5.18 8.63 6.00
N ALA A 49 5.07 7.68 5.07
CA ALA A 49 5.07 7.95 3.64
C ALA A 49 3.66 8.17 3.09
N LEU A 50 3.49 9.14 2.18
CA LEU A 50 2.22 9.36 1.48
C LEU A 50 2.00 8.34 0.37
N THR A 51 3.03 8.09 -0.45
CA THR A 51 3.00 7.26 -1.65
C THR A 51 3.78 5.96 -1.45
N SER A 52 3.35 4.92 -2.13
CA SER A 52 4.07 3.65 -2.17
C SER A 52 5.33 3.74 -3.03
N SER A 53 6.30 2.85 -2.81
CA SER A 53 7.55 2.80 -3.55
C SER A 53 7.97 1.36 -3.82
N LEU A 54 8.48 1.11 -5.03
CA LEU A 54 8.93 -0.20 -5.51
C LEU A 54 10.40 -0.16 -5.90
N ASP A 55 11.15 -1.23 -5.57
CA ASP A 55 12.52 -1.41 -6.09
C ASP A 55 12.49 -1.53 -7.60
N ALA A 56 13.23 -0.64 -8.25
CA ALA A 56 13.32 -0.58 -9.69
C ALA A 56 14.71 -0.13 -10.09
N ARG A 57 15.40 -0.96 -10.86
CA ARG A 57 16.77 -0.72 -11.33
C ARG A 57 16.77 -0.51 -12.82
N ASP A 58 17.84 0.09 -13.32
CA ASP A 58 18.08 0.29 -14.76
C ASP A 58 16.92 1.01 -15.46
N LEU A 59 16.36 2.04 -14.81
CA LEU A 59 15.22 2.78 -15.34
C LEU A 59 15.57 3.41 -16.69
N ARG A 60 14.76 3.09 -17.72
CA ARG A 60 14.87 3.67 -19.07
C ARG A 60 13.53 4.23 -19.49
N HIS A 61 13.48 5.54 -19.71
CA HIS A 61 12.30 6.23 -20.22
C HIS A 61 12.24 6.15 -21.74
N PHE A 62 11.07 5.91 -22.28
CA PHE A 62 10.82 5.89 -23.73
C PHE A 62 9.40 6.35 -24.06
N LYS A 63 9.12 6.52 -25.34
CA LYS A 63 7.77 6.83 -25.83
C LYS A 63 7.19 5.61 -26.55
N ARG A 64 5.90 5.34 -26.31
CA ARG A 64 5.11 4.37 -27.05
C ARG A 64 3.73 4.98 -27.31
N ASP A 65 3.34 5.08 -28.58
CA ASP A 65 2.06 5.69 -29.02
C ASP A 65 1.83 7.09 -28.41
N GLY A 66 2.88 7.93 -28.41
CA GLY A 66 2.85 9.28 -27.86
C GLY A 66 2.87 9.38 -26.33
N LYS A 67 2.70 8.27 -25.60
CA LYS A 67 2.69 8.21 -24.14
C LYS A 67 4.09 7.95 -23.58
N SER A 68 4.35 8.47 -22.39
CA SER A 68 5.59 8.17 -21.65
C SER A 68 5.53 6.81 -21.01
N TRP A 69 6.57 6.02 -21.20
CA TRP A 69 6.74 4.70 -20.60
C TRP A 69 8.07 4.61 -19.89
N VAL A 70 8.16 3.70 -18.95
CA VAL A 70 9.42 3.34 -18.30
C VAL A 70 9.61 1.82 -18.34
N ARG A 71 10.83 1.41 -18.72
CA ARG A 71 11.33 0.05 -18.56
C ARG A 71 12.21 0.03 -17.33
N PHE A 72 12.08 -1.00 -16.51
CA PHE A 72 12.89 -1.18 -15.31
C PHE A 72 13.06 -2.65 -14.97
N THR A 73 14.09 -2.97 -14.20
CA THR A 73 14.35 -4.31 -13.67
C THR A 73 13.88 -4.36 -12.22
N LEU A 74 12.92 -5.24 -11.94
CA LEU A 74 12.57 -5.67 -10.59
C LEU A 74 13.53 -6.79 -10.19
N GLN A 75 14.37 -6.56 -9.18
CA GLN A 75 15.30 -7.56 -8.66
C GLN A 75 15.10 -7.72 -7.16
N VAL A 76 14.51 -8.83 -6.77
CA VAL A 76 14.09 -9.08 -5.39
C VAL A 76 14.41 -10.51 -4.97
N THR A 77 14.51 -10.74 -3.66
CA THR A 77 14.53 -12.08 -3.10
C THR A 77 13.11 -12.52 -2.82
N ASP A 78 12.71 -13.66 -3.39
CA ASP A 78 11.41 -14.25 -3.10
C ASP A 78 11.36 -14.69 -1.63
N ALA A 79 10.40 -14.15 -0.89
CA ALA A 79 10.31 -14.35 0.57
C ALA A 79 9.85 -15.76 0.99
N ASN A 80 9.43 -16.60 0.04
CA ASN A 80 9.01 -17.97 0.30
C ASN A 80 10.12 -19.00 -0.04
N THR A 81 10.95 -18.66 -1.04
CA THR A 81 11.95 -19.61 -1.58
C THR A 81 13.40 -19.18 -1.37
N ASP A 82 13.62 -17.95 -0.87
CA ASP A 82 14.92 -17.27 -0.73
C ASP A 82 15.71 -17.16 -2.06
N ARG A 83 15.05 -17.37 -3.20
CA ARG A 83 15.67 -17.25 -4.51
C ARG A 83 15.65 -15.82 -5.01
N GLN A 84 16.74 -15.43 -5.68
CA GLN A 84 16.78 -14.16 -6.40
C GLN A 84 15.91 -14.26 -7.66
N VAL A 85 14.99 -13.28 -7.80
CA VAL A 85 14.14 -13.12 -8.97
C VAL A 85 14.52 -11.80 -9.63
N SER A 86 14.79 -11.84 -10.92
CA SER A 86 15.06 -10.64 -11.73
C SER A 86 14.13 -10.65 -12.93
N GLN A 87 13.33 -9.61 -13.08
CA GLN A 87 12.38 -9.48 -14.17
C GLN A 87 12.34 -8.05 -14.70
N THR A 88 12.42 -7.91 -16.03
CA THR A 88 12.23 -6.64 -16.69
C THR A 88 10.76 -6.39 -16.93
N LEU A 89 10.29 -5.21 -16.52
CA LEU A 89 8.91 -4.75 -16.68
C LEU A 89 8.87 -3.45 -17.47
N GLU A 90 7.79 -3.24 -18.20
CA GLU A 90 7.47 -1.98 -18.86
C GLU A 90 6.10 -1.50 -18.40
N ARG A 91 6.01 -0.22 -18.04
CA ARG A 91 4.77 0.39 -17.58
C ARG A 91 4.62 1.80 -18.14
N PRO A 92 3.38 2.22 -18.41
CA PRO A 92 3.12 3.63 -18.67
C PRO A 92 3.46 4.46 -17.43
N VAL A 93 4.03 5.63 -17.65
CA VAL A 93 4.29 6.60 -16.57
C VAL A 93 3.01 7.40 -16.33
N GLU A 94 2.43 7.28 -15.16
CA GLU A 94 1.24 8.04 -14.75
C GLU A 94 1.60 9.51 -14.56
N HIS A 95 2.64 9.76 -13.79
CA HIS A 95 3.18 11.10 -13.55
C HIS A 95 4.60 11.02 -12.96
N MET A 96 5.28 12.17 -12.93
CA MET A 96 6.55 12.32 -12.23
C MET A 96 6.31 12.95 -10.87
N VAL A 97 6.93 12.42 -9.83
CA VAL A 97 6.89 13.01 -8.49
C VAL A 97 8.26 13.51 -8.09
N THR A 98 8.31 14.64 -7.39
CA THR A 98 9.53 15.12 -6.75
C THR A 98 9.50 14.71 -5.29
N VAL A 99 10.42 13.84 -4.89
CA VAL A 99 10.57 13.39 -3.51
C VAL A 99 11.73 14.15 -2.88
N ARG A 100 11.47 14.77 -1.73
CA ARG A 100 12.49 15.43 -0.90
C ARG A 100 12.91 14.49 0.21
N GLY A 101 14.22 14.36 0.42
CA GLY A 101 14.79 13.51 1.48
C GLY A 101 16.14 14.03 1.89
N ALA A 102 16.83 13.33 2.82
CA ALA A 102 18.16 13.69 3.32
C ALA A 102 19.22 13.82 2.22
N GLY A 103 19.04 13.16 1.06
CA GLY A 103 19.91 13.24 -0.11
C GLY A 103 19.56 14.34 -1.13
N GLY A 104 18.61 15.25 -0.81
CA GLY A 104 18.15 16.29 -1.74
C GLY A 104 16.78 16.00 -2.38
N MET A 105 16.58 16.52 -3.59
CA MET A 105 15.37 16.31 -4.39
C MET A 105 15.64 15.30 -5.50
N GLU A 106 14.77 14.33 -5.65
CA GLU A 106 14.83 13.30 -6.69
C GLU A 106 13.49 13.26 -7.44
N GLN A 107 13.54 13.27 -8.78
CA GLN A 107 12.36 13.02 -9.60
C GLN A 107 12.23 11.53 -9.87
N ARG A 108 11.05 10.98 -9.60
CA ARG A 108 10.75 9.56 -9.79
C ARG A 108 9.53 9.36 -10.66
N PRO A 109 9.57 8.44 -11.63
CA PRO A 109 8.37 8.03 -12.34
C PRO A 109 7.44 7.27 -11.40
N THR A 110 6.15 7.52 -11.56
CA THR A 110 5.08 6.79 -10.88
C THR A 110 4.38 5.90 -11.90
N VAL A 111 4.20 4.65 -11.55
CA VAL A 111 3.52 3.64 -12.37
C VAL A 111 2.45 2.92 -11.57
N THR A 112 1.44 2.41 -12.24
CA THR A 112 0.44 1.55 -11.64
C THR A 112 0.97 0.12 -11.57
N MET A 113 0.91 -0.49 -10.38
CA MET A 113 1.22 -1.90 -10.13
C MET A 113 0.13 -2.52 -9.26
N SER A 114 -0.06 -3.82 -9.42
CA SER A 114 -0.95 -4.58 -8.54
C SER A 114 -0.12 -5.40 -7.55
N ILE A 115 -0.56 -5.42 -6.31
CA ILE A 115 -0.03 -6.28 -5.25
C ILE A 115 -1.15 -7.12 -4.66
N CYS A 116 -0.82 -8.35 -4.26
CA CYS A 116 -1.72 -9.18 -3.48
C CYS A 116 -1.24 -9.17 -2.03
N LEU A 117 -2.12 -8.76 -1.11
CA LEU A 117 -1.85 -8.75 0.33
C LEU A 117 -3.02 -9.40 1.05
N GLY A 118 -2.72 -10.45 1.84
CA GLY A 118 -3.77 -11.33 2.35
C GLY A 118 -4.48 -12.04 1.20
N ASP A 119 -5.79 -11.91 1.14
CA ASP A 119 -6.68 -12.50 0.14
C ASP A 119 -7.13 -11.51 -0.95
N LYS A 120 -6.59 -10.29 -0.96
CA LYS A 120 -7.02 -9.20 -1.84
C LYS A 120 -5.90 -8.70 -2.75
N VAL A 121 -6.30 -8.30 -3.96
CA VAL A 121 -5.44 -7.60 -4.90
C VAL A 121 -5.76 -6.11 -4.84
N TYR A 122 -4.71 -5.31 -4.68
CA TYR A 122 -4.77 -3.85 -4.65
C TYR A 122 -4.02 -3.30 -5.85
N GLU A 123 -4.63 -2.37 -6.57
CA GLU A 123 -3.99 -1.60 -7.61
C GLU A 123 -3.59 -0.24 -7.05
N GLU A 124 -2.31 0.10 -7.14
CA GLU A 124 -1.76 1.29 -6.48
C GLU A 124 -0.68 1.94 -7.34
N TRP A 125 -0.46 3.21 -7.12
CA TRP A 125 0.62 3.99 -7.71
C TRP A 125 1.91 3.82 -6.92
N PHE A 126 2.92 3.31 -7.59
CA PHE A 126 4.26 3.14 -7.02
C PHE A 126 5.25 4.10 -7.66
N THR A 127 5.96 4.84 -6.82
CA THR A 127 7.16 5.54 -7.25
C THR A 127 8.28 4.53 -7.43
N LEU A 128 9.00 4.60 -8.55
CA LEU A 128 10.12 3.73 -8.84
C LEU A 128 11.44 4.36 -8.41
N ARG A 129 12.25 3.59 -7.69
CA ARG A 129 13.62 3.97 -7.34
C ARG A 129 14.44 2.72 -7.05
N ASP A 130 15.77 2.84 -7.18
CA ASP A 130 16.70 1.81 -6.68
C ASP A 130 16.60 1.74 -5.15
N ARG A 131 16.16 0.59 -4.66
CA ARG A 131 16.07 0.26 -3.24
C ARG A 131 17.03 -0.86 -2.83
N SER A 132 18.04 -1.16 -3.67
CA SER A 132 19.01 -2.25 -3.46
C SER A 132 19.75 -2.16 -2.13
N LYS A 133 19.91 -0.94 -1.59
CA LYS A 133 20.53 -0.68 -0.30
C LYS A 133 19.53 -0.64 0.86
N MET A 134 18.25 -0.93 0.62
CA MET A 134 17.19 -0.93 1.62
C MET A 134 16.77 -2.35 1.96
N ILE A 135 16.30 -2.56 3.20
CA ILE A 135 15.88 -3.88 3.69
C ILE A 135 14.63 -4.38 2.95
N TYR A 136 13.71 -3.46 2.63
CA TYR A 136 12.43 -3.81 2.01
C TYR A 136 12.37 -3.30 0.57
N PRO A 137 12.11 -4.19 -0.42
CA PRO A 137 11.98 -3.80 -1.82
C PRO A 137 10.68 -3.03 -2.09
N VAL A 138 9.67 -3.20 -1.24
CA VAL A 138 8.37 -2.55 -1.34
C VAL A 138 8.08 -1.78 -0.06
N LEU A 139 7.62 -0.55 -0.24
CA LEU A 139 7.08 0.30 0.79
C LEU A 139 5.64 0.66 0.42
N LEU A 140 4.70 0.46 1.33
CA LEU A 140 3.30 0.81 1.17
C LEU A 140 3.00 2.10 1.93
N GLY A 141 2.57 3.13 1.21
CA GLY A 141 2.26 4.44 1.78
C GLY A 141 0.81 4.60 2.22
N ARG A 142 0.52 5.72 2.89
CA ARG A 142 -0.80 5.99 3.49
C ARG A 142 -1.97 5.91 2.51
N ARG A 143 -1.77 6.18 1.22
CA ARG A 143 -2.84 6.05 0.22
C ARG A 143 -3.39 4.64 0.19
N LEU A 144 -2.50 3.64 0.10
CA LEU A 144 -2.92 2.25 0.15
C LEU A 144 -3.33 1.81 1.55
N LEU A 145 -2.63 2.27 2.59
CA LEU A 145 -2.94 1.89 3.97
C LEU A 145 -4.35 2.31 4.40
N ALA A 146 -4.90 3.38 3.82
CA ALA A 146 -6.28 3.81 4.07
C ALA A 146 -7.31 2.76 3.64
N ASP A 147 -7.01 1.99 2.59
CA ASP A 147 -7.87 0.92 2.08
C ASP A 147 -7.58 -0.43 2.77
N LEU A 148 -6.38 -0.60 3.32
CA LEU A 148 -5.99 -1.82 4.03
C LEU A 148 -6.58 -1.88 5.43
N GLY A 149 -6.34 -0.85 6.25
CA GLY A 149 -6.74 -0.82 7.66
C GLY A 149 -5.64 -0.33 8.60
N ALA A 150 -5.68 -0.76 9.85
CA ALA A 150 -4.73 -0.32 10.88
C ALA A 150 -3.38 -1.02 10.75
N VAL A 151 -2.30 -0.29 11.06
CA VAL A 151 -0.94 -0.85 11.15
C VAL A 151 -0.57 -1.02 12.62
N ASP A 152 -0.29 -2.27 13.01
CA ASP A 152 0.19 -2.63 14.34
C ASP A 152 1.72 -2.69 14.32
N SER A 153 2.36 -1.73 14.97
CA SER A 153 3.82 -1.64 15.04
C SER A 153 4.46 -2.70 15.97
N SER A 154 3.66 -3.42 16.74
CA SER A 154 4.15 -4.45 17.67
C SER A 154 4.39 -5.81 16.99
N ARG A 155 3.93 -6.00 15.74
CA ARG A 155 4.01 -7.29 15.04
C ARG A 155 4.44 -7.17 13.58
N THR A 156 4.94 -8.27 13.07
CA THR A 156 5.15 -8.55 11.65
C THR A 156 4.33 -9.79 11.28
N PHE A 157 4.28 -10.09 9.96
CA PHE A 157 3.62 -11.31 9.43
C PHE A 157 4.02 -12.55 10.20
#